data_81435a1ae053e1b2be0dd9a99c899f6d
#
_entry.id   81435a1ae053e1b2be0dd9a99c899f6d
#
_cell.length_a   1.000
_cell.length_b   1.000
_cell.length_c   1.000
_cell.angle_alpha   90.00
_cell.angle_beta   90.00
_cell.angle_gamma   90.00
#
_symmetry.space_group_name_H-M   'P 1'
#
loop_
_entity.id
_entity.type
_entity.pdbx_description
1 polymer ?
#
loop_
_entity_poly.entity_id
_entity_poly.type
_entity_poly.pdbx_seq_one_letter_code
_entity_poly.pdbx_strand_id
1 'polypeptide(L)'
;QTPGMKKLLLCAFTALSLAAAAQTDSLPSFIKDSLDIYVNRALQEWKIPGVAVCVVKNGKIALMKGYGVKEMNGSDPVDENTLFMIGSNTKAFTATAMAMLEADKKLTLDDKVQKWLPAFTMYDPWVGKEAMLRDLLCHRLGFETFQGDFMYFDSDLTAKEVMEKMGKLKPKYGFRSKWGYTNSAFAVAGAVIQKASGSSWDQYLTEKIFRPLGMDRTLALSAGINQATNKAAAHTVVMGELQKIPYGNIDNMAPAGSIASSANDMSKWVTALLANGKWDGKQVIPAAAIAQTRTPHSILGNGGHPFNKAHFALYGLGWFLEEYAGRKIVAHTGGVNGFVTSVCLVPEDKLGIIVLTNTDANNFYEALR
;
A
#
# COMPACT_ATOMS: atom_id res chain seq x y z
N GLN A 1 27.50 13.80 -81.11
CA GLN A 1 26.58 13.09 -80.23
C GLN A 1 27.17 13.12 -78.83
N THR A 2 26.61 13.92 -78.00
CA THR A 2 27.09 14.25 -76.64
C THR A 2 26.64 13.22 -75.61
N PRO A 3 27.51 12.79 -74.65
CA PRO A 3 27.13 11.91 -73.58
C PRO A 3 26.51 12.70 -72.38
N GLY A 4 25.38 12.19 -71.86
CA GLY A 4 24.65 12.79 -70.78
C GLY A 4 25.40 12.76 -69.47
N MET A 5 25.38 13.90 -68.78
CA MET A 5 25.89 14.12 -67.43
C MET A 5 24.89 13.55 -66.40
N LYS A 6 25.26 12.47 -65.76
CA LYS A 6 24.53 11.98 -64.58
C LYS A 6 24.82 12.91 -63.44
N LYS A 7 23.79 13.65 -62.96
CA LYS A 7 23.85 14.44 -61.78
C LYS A 7 23.83 13.49 -60.55
N LEU A 8 24.93 13.43 -59.86
CA LEU A 8 25.01 12.77 -58.50
C LEU A 8 24.33 13.68 -57.50
N LEU A 9 23.17 13.25 -57.00
CA LEU A 9 22.53 13.90 -55.84
C LEU A 9 23.24 13.39 -54.60
N LEU A 10 24.07 14.22 -53.98
CA LEU A 10 24.70 13.98 -52.70
C LEU A 10 23.66 14.32 -51.59
N CYS A 11 22.97 13.32 -51.08
CA CYS A 11 22.13 13.50 -49.87
C CYS A 11 23.07 13.65 -48.65
N ALA A 12 23.26 14.88 -48.24
CA ALA A 12 23.87 15.16 -46.94
C ALA A 12 22.86 14.76 -45.81
N PHE A 13 23.08 13.59 -45.24
CA PHE A 13 22.44 13.24 -43.96
C PHE A 13 23.08 14.09 -42.87
N THR A 14 22.45 15.20 -42.52
CA THR A 14 22.73 15.89 -41.25
C THR A 14 22.21 15.00 -40.12
N ALA A 15 23.13 14.28 -39.48
CA ALA A 15 22.88 13.63 -38.21
C ALA A 15 22.59 14.72 -37.17
N LEU A 16 21.31 15.01 -36.92
CA LEU A 16 20.88 15.69 -35.69
C LEU A 16 21.17 14.75 -34.55
N SER A 17 22.31 14.90 -33.91
CA SER A 17 22.58 14.37 -32.60
C SER A 17 21.58 15.08 -31.66
N LEU A 18 20.44 14.41 -31.35
CA LEU A 18 19.67 14.72 -30.18
C LEU A 18 20.60 14.48 -28.98
N ALA A 19 21.22 15.56 -28.51
CA ALA A 19 21.76 15.58 -27.17
C ALA A 19 20.57 15.37 -26.26
N ALA A 20 20.32 14.11 -25.83
CA ALA A 20 19.52 13.84 -24.69
C ALA A 20 20.21 14.61 -23.54
N ALA A 21 19.66 15.77 -23.19
CA ALA A 21 20.06 16.48 -22.01
C ALA A 21 19.93 15.43 -20.88
N ALA A 22 21.08 14.96 -20.38
CA ALA A 22 21.11 14.18 -19.17
C ALA A 22 20.45 15.05 -18.11
N GLN A 23 19.19 14.75 -17.84
CA GLN A 23 18.45 15.40 -16.78
C GLN A 23 19.28 15.11 -15.53
N THR A 24 20.00 16.12 -15.06
CA THR A 24 20.80 15.99 -13.84
C THR A 24 19.84 15.52 -12.78
N ASP A 25 20.12 14.36 -12.18
CA ASP A 25 19.37 13.73 -11.06
C ASP A 25 19.50 14.61 -9.79
N SER A 26 19.39 15.94 -9.93
CA SER A 26 19.35 16.84 -8.79
C SER A 26 18.01 16.67 -8.09
N LEU A 27 18.05 16.42 -6.80
CA LEU A 27 16.86 16.40 -5.95
C LEU A 27 16.07 17.71 -6.17
N PRO A 28 14.73 17.64 -6.25
CA PRO A 28 13.91 18.84 -6.26
C PRO A 28 14.30 19.79 -5.12
N SER A 29 14.30 21.09 -5.39
CA SER A 29 14.71 22.09 -4.40
C SER A 29 13.96 21.96 -3.08
N PHE A 30 12.68 21.61 -3.11
CA PHE A 30 11.91 21.34 -1.90
C PHE A 30 12.56 20.25 -1.03
N ILE A 31 12.95 19.12 -1.61
CA ILE A 31 13.57 18.01 -0.85
C ILE A 31 14.93 18.44 -0.29
N LYS A 32 15.70 19.18 -1.09
CA LYS A 32 17.05 19.60 -0.71
C LYS A 32 17.07 20.70 0.34
N ASP A 33 16.21 21.69 0.17
CA ASP A 33 16.36 22.98 0.87
C ASP A 33 15.27 23.22 1.94
N SER A 34 14.12 22.54 1.85
CA SER A 34 12.94 22.87 2.66
C SER A 34 12.37 21.69 3.45
N LEU A 35 12.59 20.45 3.01
CA LEU A 35 11.92 19.27 3.59
C LEU A 35 12.23 19.13 5.09
N ASP A 36 13.48 19.27 5.49
CA ASP A 36 13.87 19.14 6.91
C ASP A 36 13.15 20.15 7.79
N ILE A 37 13.03 21.39 7.33
CA ILE A 37 12.31 22.46 8.04
C ILE A 37 10.83 22.12 8.13
N TYR A 38 10.24 21.67 7.01
CA TYR A 38 8.82 21.30 6.93
C TYR A 38 8.50 20.14 7.85
N VAL A 39 9.31 19.06 7.82
CA VAL A 39 9.10 17.88 8.67
C VAL A 39 9.25 18.25 10.15
N ASN A 40 10.33 18.93 10.54
CA ASN A 40 10.56 19.30 11.95
C ASN A 40 9.43 20.21 12.49
N ARG A 41 8.91 21.11 11.67
CA ARG A 41 7.74 21.93 12.03
C ARG A 41 6.51 21.04 12.24
N ALA A 42 6.26 20.11 11.33
CA ALA A 42 5.12 19.18 11.42
C ALA A 42 5.19 18.29 12.67
N LEU A 43 6.38 17.80 13.05
CA LEU A 43 6.57 17.04 14.28
C LEU A 43 6.06 17.83 15.51
N GLN A 44 6.33 19.13 15.55
CA GLN A 44 5.91 19.99 16.66
C GLN A 44 4.40 20.30 16.62
N GLU A 45 3.90 20.76 15.46
CA GLU A 45 2.51 21.20 15.29
C GLU A 45 1.51 20.04 15.45
N TRP A 46 1.87 18.83 14.99
CA TRP A 46 1.04 17.63 15.06
C TRP A 46 1.36 16.72 16.25
N LYS A 47 2.29 17.12 17.14
CA LYS A 47 2.76 16.30 18.28
C LYS A 47 3.20 14.90 17.85
N ILE A 48 3.96 14.79 16.74
CA ILE A 48 4.45 13.53 16.22
C ILE A 48 5.81 13.25 16.87
N PRO A 49 5.98 12.15 17.66
CA PRO A 49 7.29 11.86 18.25
C PRO A 49 8.36 11.55 17.21
N GLY A 50 8.00 10.79 16.19
CA GLY A 50 8.94 10.39 15.16
C GLY A 50 8.29 10.04 13.84
N VAL A 51 9.04 10.23 12.76
CA VAL A 51 8.64 9.91 11.39
C VAL A 51 9.82 9.38 10.59
N ALA A 52 9.55 8.40 9.71
CA ALA A 52 10.48 7.99 8.66
C ALA A 52 9.90 8.36 7.30
N VAL A 53 10.72 9.02 6.47
CA VAL A 53 10.35 9.44 5.10
C VAL A 53 11.29 8.77 4.12
N CYS A 54 10.75 8.23 3.04
CA CYS A 54 11.53 7.76 1.91
C CYS A 54 10.92 8.23 0.60
N VAL A 55 11.76 8.72 -0.30
CA VAL A 55 11.42 9.07 -1.68
C VAL A 55 12.25 8.22 -2.62
N VAL A 56 11.56 7.46 -3.46
CA VAL A 56 12.16 6.68 -4.56
C VAL A 56 11.91 7.42 -5.87
N LYS A 57 12.94 7.65 -6.66
CA LYS A 57 12.84 8.27 -7.99
C LYS A 57 13.72 7.53 -8.98
N ASN A 58 13.16 7.18 -10.14
CA ASN A 58 13.89 6.50 -11.21
C ASN A 58 14.61 5.21 -10.74
N GLY A 59 14.00 4.46 -9.82
CA GLY A 59 14.57 3.22 -9.27
C GLY A 59 15.71 3.44 -8.27
N LYS A 60 15.97 4.68 -7.83
CA LYS A 60 16.97 5.04 -6.82
C LYS A 60 16.31 5.69 -5.62
N ILE A 61 16.91 5.52 -4.46
CA ILE A 61 16.51 6.27 -3.26
C ILE A 61 17.02 7.69 -3.39
N ALA A 62 16.08 8.63 -3.59
CA ALA A 62 16.36 10.05 -3.66
C ALA A 62 16.49 10.68 -2.26
N LEU A 63 15.71 10.17 -1.30
CA LEU A 63 15.74 10.51 0.11
C LEU A 63 15.38 9.29 0.95
N MET A 64 16.06 9.10 2.06
CA MET A 64 15.65 8.17 3.13
C MET A 64 16.16 8.74 4.45
N LYS A 65 15.23 9.12 5.33
CA LYS A 65 15.60 9.80 6.56
C LYS A 65 14.57 9.58 7.67
N GLY A 66 15.07 9.34 8.88
CA GLY A 66 14.30 9.40 10.11
C GLY A 66 14.39 10.79 10.76
N TYR A 67 13.32 11.19 11.43
CA TYR A 67 13.23 12.42 12.19
C TYR A 67 12.57 12.14 13.54
N GLY A 68 12.94 12.90 14.56
CA GLY A 68 12.40 12.74 15.91
C GLY A 68 12.86 11.45 16.59
N VAL A 69 12.04 10.94 17.50
CA VAL A 69 12.39 9.82 18.40
C VAL A 69 11.41 8.66 18.27
N LYS A 70 11.90 7.46 18.59
CA LYS A 70 11.11 6.23 18.56
C LYS A 70 10.00 6.22 19.63
N GLU A 71 10.19 6.93 20.72
CA GLU A 71 9.24 7.02 21.84
C GLU A 71 9.27 8.42 22.44
N MET A 72 8.09 8.96 22.78
CA MET A 72 7.98 10.24 23.47
C MET A 72 8.81 10.23 24.76
N ASN A 73 9.43 11.36 25.06
CA ASN A 73 10.35 11.53 26.21
C ASN A 73 11.61 10.64 26.17
N GLY A 74 11.82 9.88 25.10
CA GLY A 74 13.05 9.12 24.86
C GLY A 74 14.10 9.93 24.08
N SER A 75 15.29 9.35 23.94
CA SER A 75 16.41 9.93 23.18
C SER A 75 16.78 9.13 21.93
N ASP A 76 16.23 7.93 21.77
CA ASP A 76 16.55 7.05 20.65
C ASP A 76 15.95 7.58 19.35
N PRO A 77 16.77 7.98 18.34
CA PRO A 77 16.25 8.56 17.12
C PRO A 77 15.57 7.52 16.25
N VAL A 78 14.58 7.97 15.48
CA VAL A 78 14.07 7.21 14.34
C VAL A 78 15.14 7.16 13.26
N ASP A 79 15.35 5.97 12.68
CA ASP A 79 16.21 5.75 11.53
C ASP A 79 15.44 5.02 10.40
N GLU A 80 16.13 4.78 9.27
CA GLU A 80 15.56 4.11 8.10
C GLU A 80 15.13 2.65 8.36
N ASN A 81 15.67 2.02 9.41
CA ASN A 81 15.39 0.64 9.79
C ASN A 81 14.42 0.52 10.97
N THR A 82 13.96 1.63 11.53
CA THR A 82 12.96 1.64 12.60
C THR A 82 11.65 1.04 12.09
N LEU A 83 11.11 0.05 12.80
CA LEU A 83 9.84 -0.59 12.47
C LEU A 83 8.65 0.28 12.93
N PHE A 84 7.68 0.41 12.03
CA PHE A 84 6.35 1.00 12.26
C PHE A 84 5.29 0.00 11.85
N MET A 85 4.16 -0.06 12.54
CA MET A 85 2.99 -0.76 12.03
C MET A 85 2.43 0.05 10.85
N ILE A 86 2.34 -0.58 9.67
CA ILE A 86 1.94 0.13 8.44
C ILE A 86 0.44 0.10 8.18
N GLY A 87 -0.33 -0.54 9.08
CA GLY A 87 -1.78 -0.57 9.00
C GLY A 87 -2.28 -1.05 7.63
N SER A 88 -3.26 -0.39 7.09
CA SER A 88 -3.93 -0.79 5.85
C SER A 88 -3.07 -0.75 4.58
N ASN A 89 -1.82 -0.25 4.63
CA ASN A 89 -0.88 -0.50 3.54
C ASN A 89 -0.64 -2.00 3.32
N THR A 90 -0.93 -2.83 4.33
CA THR A 90 -0.97 -4.31 4.25
C THR A 90 -1.86 -4.83 3.13
N LYS A 91 -2.97 -4.16 2.84
CA LYS A 91 -3.93 -4.57 1.81
C LYS A 91 -3.33 -4.67 0.42
N ALA A 92 -2.38 -3.80 0.12
CA ALA A 92 -1.65 -3.83 -1.14
C ALA A 92 -0.82 -5.12 -1.29
N PHE A 93 -0.22 -5.61 -0.21
CA PHE A 93 0.51 -6.88 -0.21
C PHE A 93 -0.45 -8.07 -0.37
N THR A 94 -1.57 -8.08 0.35
CA THR A 94 -2.59 -9.12 0.26
C THR A 94 -3.19 -9.21 -1.15
N ALA A 95 -3.55 -8.06 -1.73
CA ALA A 95 -4.09 -8.01 -3.08
C ALA A 95 -3.05 -8.44 -4.13
N THR A 96 -1.79 -8.03 -3.96
CA THR A 96 -0.69 -8.47 -4.83
C THR A 96 -0.46 -9.97 -4.73
N ALA A 97 -0.48 -10.54 -3.52
CA ALA A 97 -0.36 -12.00 -3.31
C ALA A 97 -1.47 -12.77 -4.03
N MET A 98 -2.73 -12.29 -3.95
CA MET A 98 -3.85 -12.88 -4.65
C MET A 98 -3.67 -12.81 -6.18
N ALA A 99 -3.23 -11.66 -6.69
CA ALA A 99 -2.96 -11.47 -8.12
C ALA A 99 -1.74 -12.28 -8.61
N MET A 100 -0.74 -12.55 -7.75
CA MET A 100 0.35 -13.47 -8.05
C MET A 100 -0.15 -14.90 -8.20
N LEU A 101 -1.06 -15.35 -7.34
CA LEU A 101 -1.70 -16.66 -7.47
C LEU A 101 -2.52 -16.79 -8.76
N GLU A 102 -3.16 -15.70 -9.22
CA GLU A 102 -3.81 -15.67 -10.54
C GLU A 102 -2.79 -15.78 -11.67
N ALA A 103 -1.68 -15.02 -11.61
CA ALA A 103 -0.62 -15.11 -12.61
C ALA A 103 0.01 -16.52 -12.68
N ASP A 104 0.10 -17.21 -11.55
CA ASP A 104 0.54 -18.61 -11.42
C ASP A 104 -0.56 -19.62 -11.84
N LYS A 105 -1.73 -19.16 -12.28
CA LYS A 105 -2.89 -19.97 -12.69
C LYS A 105 -3.42 -20.91 -11.58
N LYS A 106 -3.19 -20.57 -10.31
CA LYS A 106 -3.70 -21.32 -9.16
C LYS A 106 -5.15 -20.98 -8.83
N LEU A 107 -5.56 -19.74 -9.12
CA LEU A 107 -6.92 -19.24 -8.99
C LEU A 107 -7.22 -18.23 -10.10
N THR A 108 -8.45 -17.74 -10.17
CA THR A 108 -8.79 -16.52 -10.90
C THR A 108 -9.48 -15.55 -9.95
N LEU A 109 -9.27 -14.25 -10.14
CA LEU A 109 -9.94 -13.21 -9.34
C LEU A 109 -11.47 -13.22 -9.54
N ASP A 110 -11.96 -13.88 -10.59
CA ASP A 110 -13.38 -14.12 -10.86
C ASP A 110 -13.92 -15.40 -10.25
N ASP A 111 -13.08 -16.22 -9.61
CA ASP A 111 -13.56 -17.38 -8.85
C ASP A 111 -14.52 -16.91 -7.75
N LYS A 112 -15.58 -17.70 -7.55
CA LYS A 112 -16.48 -17.50 -6.42
C LYS A 112 -15.74 -17.81 -5.11
N VAL A 113 -15.98 -17.02 -4.06
CA VAL A 113 -15.35 -17.25 -2.74
C VAL A 113 -15.65 -18.65 -2.24
N GLN A 114 -16.87 -19.15 -2.42
CA GLN A 114 -17.28 -20.50 -1.99
C GLN A 114 -16.55 -21.65 -2.69
N LYS A 115 -15.93 -21.43 -3.86
CA LYS A 115 -15.05 -22.43 -4.49
C LYS A 115 -13.86 -22.77 -3.58
N TRP A 116 -13.35 -21.78 -2.88
CA TRP A 116 -12.17 -21.88 -2.02
C TRP A 116 -12.53 -22.10 -0.54
N LEU A 117 -13.60 -21.48 -0.12
CA LEU A 117 -14.13 -21.52 1.25
C LEU A 117 -15.62 -21.92 1.21
N PRO A 118 -15.94 -23.21 1.12
CA PRO A 118 -17.34 -23.67 0.99
C PRO A 118 -18.27 -23.21 2.12
N ALA A 119 -17.72 -22.96 3.31
CA ALA A 119 -18.47 -22.44 4.46
C ALA A 119 -18.68 -20.92 4.44
N PHE A 120 -18.15 -20.22 3.43
CA PHE A 120 -18.36 -18.76 3.30
C PHE A 120 -19.84 -18.46 3.08
N THR A 121 -20.38 -17.58 3.90
CA THR A 121 -21.77 -17.11 3.82
C THR A 121 -21.84 -15.62 3.95
N MET A 122 -22.91 -15.03 3.42
CA MET A 122 -23.30 -13.63 3.62
C MET A 122 -24.71 -13.59 4.16
N TYR A 123 -25.12 -12.46 4.74
CA TYR A 123 -26.48 -12.25 5.25
C TYR A 123 -27.53 -12.63 4.20
N ASP A 124 -27.32 -12.22 2.95
CA ASP A 124 -28.07 -12.72 1.79
C ASP A 124 -27.31 -13.93 1.22
N PRO A 125 -27.94 -15.14 1.25
CA PRO A 125 -27.31 -16.35 0.72
C PRO A 125 -26.98 -16.26 -0.78
N TRP A 126 -27.71 -15.47 -1.55
CA TRP A 126 -27.42 -15.24 -2.97
C TRP A 126 -26.08 -14.49 -3.12
N VAL A 127 -25.86 -13.43 -2.32
CA VAL A 127 -24.57 -12.71 -2.29
C VAL A 127 -23.43 -13.65 -1.92
N GLY A 128 -23.64 -14.53 -0.93
CA GLY A 128 -22.64 -15.53 -0.54
C GLY A 128 -22.20 -16.43 -1.71
N LYS A 129 -23.15 -16.83 -2.58
CA LYS A 129 -22.88 -17.64 -3.79
C LYS A 129 -22.26 -16.82 -4.91
N GLU A 130 -22.61 -15.55 -5.04
CA GLU A 130 -22.18 -14.69 -6.16
C GLU A 130 -20.90 -13.91 -5.91
N ALA A 131 -20.47 -13.75 -4.66
CA ALA A 131 -19.26 -13.03 -4.30
C ALA A 131 -18.01 -13.67 -4.94
N MET A 132 -17.24 -12.84 -5.64
CA MET A 132 -15.97 -13.21 -6.27
C MET A 132 -14.79 -12.74 -5.42
N LEU A 133 -13.61 -13.30 -5.65
CA LEU A 133 -12.39 -12.92 -4.92
C LEU A 133 -12.08 -11.43 -5.08
N ARG A 134 -12.27 -10.87 -6.28
CA ARG A 134 -12.07 -9.42 -6.51
C ARG A 134 -13.04 -8.55 -5.71
N ASP A 135 -14.26 -9.01 -5.41
CA ASP A 135 -15.24 -8.25 -4.62
C ASP A 135 -14.75 -8.01 -3.19
N LEU A 136 -13.99 -8.97 -2.63
CA LEU A 136 -13.33 -8.84 -1.32
C LEU A 136 -12.30 -7.72 -1.33
N LEU A 137 -11.47 -7.67 -2.39
CA LEU A 137 -10.29 -6.82 -2.48
C LEU A 137 -10.59 -5.39 -2.92
N CYS A 138 -11.77 -5.15 -3.51
CA CYS A 138 -12.19 -3.82 -3.96
C CYS A 138 -13.38 -3.25 -3.17
N HIS A 139 -13.73 -3.84 -2.04
CA HIS A 139 -14.70 -3.31 -1.07
C HIS A 139 -16.11 -3.10 -1.64
N ARG A 140 -16.67 -4.09 -2.35
CA ARG A 140 -17.99 -3.96 -2.96
C ARG A 140 -19.00 -5.05 -2.56
N LEU A 141 -18.83 -5.63 -1.35
CA LEU A 141 -19.76 -6.62 -0.80
C LEU A 141 -21.09 -6.02 -0.31
N GLY A 142 -21.23 -4.70 -0.32
CA GLY A 142 -22.44 -4.00 0.10
C GLY A 142 -22.39 -3.45 1.52
N PHE A 143 -21.31 -3.65 2.26
CA PHE A 143 -21.13 -3.04 3.58
C PHE A 143 -20.92 -1.52 3.49
N GLU A 144 -21.32 -0.81 4.54
CA GLU A 144 -20.84 0.56 4.77
C GLU A 144 -19.38 0.51 5.23
N THR A 145 -18.65 1.62 5.02
CA THR A 145 -17.26 1.74 5.50
C THR A 145 -17.16 1.41 6.98
N PHE A 146 -16.28 0.46 7.32
CA PHE A 146 -16.02 -0.07 8.66
C PHE A 146 -17.22 -0.75 9.34
N GLN A 147 -18.26 -1.13 8.60
CA GLN A 147 -19.43 -1.80 9.19
C GLN A 147 -19.01 -3.10 9.88
N GLY A 148 -19.09 -3.11 11.21
CA GLY A 148 -18.73 -4.25 12.08
C GLY A 148 -17.22 -4.37 12.39
N ASP A 149 -16.34 -3.77 11.61
CA ASP A 149 -14.89 -3.96 11.74
C ASP A 149 -14.34 -3.59 13.12
N PHE A 150 -14.83 -2.51 13.73
CA PHE A 150 -14.38 -2.09 15.07
C PHE A 150 -14.76 -3.04 16.19
N MET A 151 -15.73 -3.95 15.97
CA MET A 151 -16.07 -5.00 16.94
C MET A 151 -15.09 -6.17 16.88
N TYR A 152 -14.30 -6.28 15.83
CA TYR A 152 -13.32 -7.35 15.62
C TYR A 152 -11.91 -6.91 15.96
N PHE A 153 -11.65 -5.62 15.86
CA PHE A 153 -10.35 -5.00 16.07
C PHE A 153 -9.93 -5.15 17.53
N ASP A 154 -8.68 -5.58 17.75
CA ASP A 154 -8.08 -5.74 19.09
C ASP A 154 -8.97 -6.60 20.03
N SER A 155 -9.59 -7.66 19.49
CA SER A 155 -10.47 -8.59 20.21
C SER A 155 -9.86 -9.99 20.25
N ASP A 156 -10.38 -10.83 21.13
CA ASP A 156 -9.99 -12.25 21.29
C ASP A 156 -10.59 -13.17 20.21
N LEU A 157 -11.31 -12.61 19.22
CA LEU A 157 -11.90 -13.39 18.15
C LEU A 157 -10.81 -13.97 17.23
N THR A 158 -10.99 -15.21 16.83
CA THR A 158 -10.19 -15.83 15.78
C THR A 158 -10.58 -15.28 14.40
N ALA A 159 -9.69 -15.39 13.43
CA ALA A 159 -10.00 -15.00 12.03
C ALA A 159 -11.26 -15.72 11.49
N LYS A 160 -11.47 -16.99 11.87
CA LYS A 160 -12.67 -17.75 11.50
C LYS A 160 -13.93 -17.11 12.07
N GLU A 161 -13.93 -16.75 13.36
CA GLU A 161 -15.07 -16.10 14.00
C GLU A 161 -15.35 -14.72 13.41
N VAL A 162 -14.32 -13.94 13.05
CA VAL A 162 -14.48 -12.67 12.32
C VAL A 162 -15.20 -12.90 11.00
N MET A 163 -14.79 -13.89 10.20
CA MET A 163 -15.44 -14.21 8.93
C MET A 163 -16.91 -14.64 9.12
N GLU A 164 -17.18 -15.49 10.12
CA GLU A 164 -18.54 -15.96 10.44
C GLU A 164 -19.44 -14.81 10.90
N LYS A 165 -18.93 -13.90 11.74
CA LYS A 165 -19.67 -12.72 12.20
C LYS A 165 -19.92 -11.73 11.06
N MET A 166 -18.93 -11.49 10.21
CA MET A 166 -19.11 -10.67 9.00
C MET A 166 -20.25 -11.20 8.12
N GLY A 167 -20.29 -12.52 7.92
CA GLY A 167 -21.33 -13.17 7.11
C GLY A 167 -22.76 -13.01 7.68
N LYS A 168 -22.91 -12.76 8.98
CA LYS A 168 -24.20 -12.54 9.65
C LYS A 168 -24.65 -11.08 9.64
N LEU A 169 -23.75 -10.13 9.36
CA LEU A 169 -24.08 -8.71 9.31
C LEU A 169 -24.92 -8.39 8.07
N LYS A 170 -26.05 -7.73 8.26
CA LYS A 170 -26.86 -7.21 7.15
C LYS A 170 -26.14 -6.02 6.53
N PRO A 171 -25.69 -6.12 5.25
CA PRO A 171 -25.04 -5.00 4.57
C PRO A 171 -26.00 -3.81 4.43
N LYS A 172 -25.46 -2.60 4.51
CA LYS A 172 -26.26 -1.37 4.36
C LYS A 172 -26.67 -1.11 2.92
N TYR A 173 -25.83 -1.53 1.96
CA TYR A 173 -26.02 -1.29 0.53
C TYR A 173 -26.25 -2.60 -0.23
N GLY A 174 -26.77 -2.49 -1.44
CA GLY A 174 -26.88 -3.63 -2.34
C GLY A 174 -25.49 -4.14 -2.77
N PHE A 175 -25.39 -5.43 -3.02
CA PHE A 175 -24.17 -6.07 -3.53
C PHE A 175 -23.67 -5.37 -4.80
N ARG A 176 -22.40 -5.00 -4.82
CA ARG A 176 -21.71 -4.28 -5.91
C ARG A 176 -22.26 -2.88 -6.23
N SER A 177 -23.20 -2.35 -5.45
CA SER A 177 -23.84 -1.06 -5.75
C SER A 177 -23.04 0.14 -5.28
N LYS A 178 -22.28 -0.01 -4.19
CA LYS A 178 -21.46 1.04 -3.60
C LYS A 178 -20.16 0.46 -3.02
N TRP A 179 -19.14 1.26 -3.04
CA TRP A 179 -17.92 1.02 -2.30
C TRP A 179 -18.16 1.23 -0.79
N GLY A 180 -17.63 0.33 0.02
CA GLY A 180 -17.65 0.45 1.47
C GLY A 180 -16.49 -0.32 2.08
N TYR A 181 -15.54 0.41 2.63
CA TYR A 181 -14.28 -0.14 3.13
C TYR A 181 -14.49 -1.18 4.22
N THR A 182 -13.99 -2.40 4.03
CA THR A 182 -14.29 -3.55 4.90
C THR A 182 -13.01 -4.34 5.18
N ASN A 183 -12.50 -4.30 6.42
CA ASN A 183 -11.29 -5.03 6.80
C ASN A 183 -11.54 -6.54 6.88
N SER A 184 -12.67 -6.96 7.42
CA SER A 184 -13.04 -8.38 7.54
C SER A 184 -13.08 -9.11 6.19
N ALA A 185 -13.37 -8.41 5.06
CA ALA A 185 -13.27 -9.00 3.72
C ALA A 185 -11.83 -9.42 3.36
N PHE A 186 -10.83 -8.70 3.84
CA PHE A 186 -9.43 -9.06 3.65
C PHE A 186 -9.01 -10.27 4.49
N ALA A 187 -9.64 -10.50 5.66
CA ALA A 187 -9.45 -11.75 6.41
C ALA A 187 -9.91 -12.97 5.56
N VAL A 188 -11.06 -12.84 4.87
CA VAL A 188 -11.52 -13.86 3.90
C VAL A 188 -10.50 -14.05 2.77
N ALA A 189 -9.97 -12.96 2.21
CA ALA A 189 -8.93 -13.03 1.16
C ALA A 189 -7.67 -13.76 1.65
N GLY A 190 -7.23 -13.53 2.87
CA GLY A 190 -6.10 -14.26 3.47
C GLY A 190 -6.37 -15.75 3.61
N ALA A 191 -7.58 -16.15 4.01
CA ALA A 191 -7.98 -17.55 4.08
C ALA A 191 -8.00 -18.21 2.68
N VAL A 192 -8.40 -17.47 1.63
CA VAL A 192 -8.32 -17.97 0.25
C VAL A 192 -6.87 -18.13 -0.19
N ILE A 193 -5.97 -17.17 0.12
CA ILE A 193 -4.54 -17.28 -0.19
C ILE A 193 -3.99 -18.57 0.44
N GLN A 194 -4.32 -18.85 1.70
CA GLN A 194 -3.90 -20.07 2.37
C GLN A 194 -4.38 -21.34 1.65
N LYS A 195 -5.65 -21.37 1.24
CA LYS A 195 -6.20 -22.53 0.50
C LYS A 195 -5.58 -22.71 -0.87
N ALA A 196 -5.34 -21.65 -1.60
CA ALA A 196 -4.80 -21.71 -2.96
C ALA A 196 -3.29 -21.96 -3.00
N SER A 197 -2.55 -21.48 -2.01
CA SER A 197 -1.09 -21.61 -1.95
C SER A 197 -0.61 -22.85 -1.19
N GLY A 198 -1.37 -23.32 -0.20
CA GLY A 198 -0.97 -24.35 0.76
C GLY A 198 -0.13 -23.82 1.92
N SER A 199 0.15 -22.50 1.97
CA SER A 199 0.90 -21.82 3.05
C SER A 199 0.01 -20.79 3.72
N SER A 200 0.21 -20.51 5.02
CA SER A 200 -0.50 -19.40 5.66
C SER A 200 -0.22 -18.07 4.97
N TRP A 201 -1.10 -17.09 5.14
CA TRP A 201 -0.97 -15.77 4.48
C TRP A 201 0.37 -15.10 4.80
N ASP A 202 0.78 -15.10 6.05
CA ASP A 202 2.04 -14.54 6.54
C ASP A 202 3.26 -15.27 5.96
N GLN A 203 3.23 -16.60 5.91
CA GLN A 203 4.27 -17.40 5.28
C GLN A 203 4.36 -17.13 3.78
N TYR A 204 3.21 -17.07 3.09
CA TYR A 204 3.18 -16.78 1.66
C TYR A 204 3.80 -15.41 1.35
N LEU A 205 3.44 -14.35 2.08
CA LEU A 205 4.04 -13.04 1.90
C LEU A 205 5.55 -13.07 2.18
N THR A 206 5.95 -13.71 3.26
CA THR A 206 7.37 -13.81 3.65
C THR A 206 8.20 -14.50 2.57
N GLU A 207 7.71 -15.62 2.04
CA GLU A 207 8.45 -16.43 1.06
C GLU A 207 8.42 -15.85 -0.36
N LYS A 208 7.29 -15.26 -0.76
CA LYS A 208 7.07 -14.84 -2.14
C LYS A 208 7.30 -13.35 -2.38
N ILE A 209 7.27 -12.53 -1.33
CA ILE A 209 7.44 -11.08 -1.46
C ILE A 209 8.59 -10.58 -0.58
N PHE A 210 8.54 -10.78 0.75
CA PHE A 210 9.50 -10.11 1.64
C PHE A 210 10.93 -10.61 1.41
N ARG A 211 11.15 -11.91 1.49
CA ARG A 211 12.49 -12.49 1.30
C ARG A 211 13.07 -12.22 -0.09
N PRO A 212 12.33 -12.42 -1.20
CA PRO A 212 12.85 -12.12 -2.53
C PRO A 212 13.18 -10.65 -2.76
N LEU A 213 12.52 -9.73 -2.06
CA LEU A 213 12.81 -8.29 -2.10
C LEU A 213 13.88 -7.87 -1.08
N GLY A 214 14.32 -8.77 -0.19
CA GLY A 214 15.25 -8.45 0.89
C GLY A 214 14.62 -7.57 1.98
N MET A 215 13.30 -7.68 2.20
CA MET A 215 12.57 -6.97 3.26
C MET A 215 12.74 -7.72 4.61
N ASP A 216 13.98 -7.81 5.08
CA ASP A 216 14.39 -8.74 6.14
C ASP A 216 13.89 -8.36 7.54
N ARG A 217 13.50 -7.10 7.73
CA ARG A 217 12.95 -6.61 9.00
C ARG A 217 11.42 -6.61 9.04
N THR A 218 10.76 -6.79 7.88
CA THR A 218 9.30 -6.73 7.78
C THR A 218 8.65 -7.92 8.45
N LEU A 219 7.68 -7.64 9.33
CA LEU A 219 6.89 -8.61 10.07
C LEU A 219 5.49 -8.68 9.48
N ALA A 220 5.02 -9.87 9.13
CA ALA A 220 3.67 -10.05 8.59
C ALA A 220 2.59 -9.94 9.68
N LEU A 221 2.89 -10.39 10.90
CA LEU A 221 1.94 -10.42 12.02
C LEU A 221 2.28 -9.33 13.06
N SER A 222 1.24 -8.68 13.58
CA SER A 222 1.36 -7.58 14.56
C SER A 222 1.98 -8.05 15.88
N ALA A 223 1.73 -9.28 16.30
CA ALA A 223 2.31 -9.83 17.53
C ALA A 223 3.84 -9.81 17.54
N GLY A 224 4.49 -9.92 16.37
CA GLY A 224 5.94 -9.94 16.23
C GLY A 224 6.62 -8.63 16.65
N ILE A 225 5.90 -7.50 16.63
CA ILE A 225 6.50 -6.20 16.95
C ILE A 225 6.93 -6.10 18.42
N ASN A 226 6.27 -6.84 19.32
CA ASN A 226 6.60 -6.82 20.74
C ASN A 226 8.02 -7.30 21.01
N GLN A 227 8.54 -8.27 20.27
CA GLN A 227 9.88 -8.84 20.41
C GLN A 227 10.91 -8.17 19.49
N ALA A 228 10.46 -7.36 18.53
CA ALA A 228 11.39 -6.70 17.60
C ALA A 228 12.25 -5.65 18.29
N THR A 229 13.48 -5.54 17.83
CA THR A 229 14.40 -4.44 18.16
C THR A 229 14.23 -3.30 17.16
N ASN A 230 14.70 -2.09 17.50
CA ASN A 230 14.61 -0.90 16.66
C ASN A 230 13.21 -0.70 16.07
N LYS A 231 12.25 -0.42 16.94
CA LYS A 231 10.86 -0.19 16.63
C LYS A 231 10.39 1.13 17.24
N ALA A 232 9.44 1.77 16.58
CA ALA A 232 8.75 2.94 17.12
C ALA A 232 7.67 2.51 18.11
N ALA A 233 7.53 3.20 19.23
CA ALA A 233 6.41 3.03 20.13
C ALA A 233 5.13 3.64 19.52
N ALA A 234 3.98 3.08 19.90
CA ALA A 234 2.68 3.56 19.49
C ALA A 234 2.25 4.75 20.35
N HIS A 235 1.72 5.83 19.73
CA HIS A 235 1.25 7.01 20.46
C HIS A 235 -0.09 7.50 19.92
N THR A 236 -0.89 8.06 20.80
CA THR A 236 -2.14 8.73 20.45
C THR A 236 -2.28 10.04 21.22
N VAL A 237 -3.23 10.87 20.84
CA VAL A 237 -3.55 12.12 21.55
C VAL A 237 -4.89 11.97 22.27
N VAL A 238 -4.86 12.04 23.60
CA VAL A 238 -6.05 12.00 24.44
C VAL A 238 -6.21 13.36 25.13
N MET A 239 -7.35 13.99 24.96
CA MET A 239 -7.64 15.34 25.53
C MET A 239 -6.55 16.39 25.24
N GLY A 240 -5.94 16.33 24.07
CA GLY A 240 -4.86 17.23 23.65
C GLY A 240 -3.46 16.82 24.09
N GLU A 241 -3.32 15.77 24.90
CA GLU A 241 -2.04 15.30 25.41
C GLU A 241 -1.57 14.03 24.67
N LEU A 242 -0.31 14.03 24.24
CA LEU A 242 0.33 12.88 23.62
C LEU A 242 0.55 11.78 24.68
N GLN A 243 0.17 10.56 24.37
CA GLN A 243 0.32 9.40 25.25
C GLN A 243 0.87 8.20 24.48
N LYS A 244 1.77 7.46 25.11
CA LYS A 244 2.19 6.14 24.65
C LYS A 244 1.09 5.12 24.95
N ILE A 245 0.77 4.26 23.98
CA ILE A 245 -0.22 3.21 24.11
C ILE A 245 0.39 1.84 23.76
N PRO A 246 -0.25 0.73 24.17
CA PRO A 246 0.14 -0.60 23.70
C PRO A 246 -0.01 -0.73 22.17
N TYR A 247 0.74 -1.65 21.58
CA TYR A 247 0.49 -2.03 20.17
C TYR A 247 -0.84 -2.78 20.09
N GLY A 248 -1.67 -2.39 19.11
CA GLY A 248 -2.91 -3.10 18.82
C GLY A 248 -2.65 -4.50 18.24
N ASN A 249 -3.38 -5.50 18.71
CA ASN A 249 -3.38 -6.83 18.11
C ASN A 249 -4.49 -6.92 17.05
N ILE A 250 -4.08 -7.07 15.80
CA ILE A 250 -5.00 -7.18 14.66
C ILE A 250 -4.75 -8.45 13.84
N ASP A 251 -4.12 -9.46 14.43
CA ASP A 251 -3.77 -10.69 13.75
C ASP A 251 -4.99 -11.54 13.37
N ASN A 252 -6.13 -11.34 14.02
CA ASN A 252 -7.41 -11.89 13.60
C ASN A 252 -7.93 -11.33 12.26
N MET A 253 -7.42 -10.18 11.85
CA MET A 253 -7.64 -9.57 10.53
C MET A 253 -6.30 -9.23 9.85
N ALA A 254 -5.26 -10.03 10.10
CA ALA A 254 -3.90 -9.79 9.63
C ALA A 254 -3.81 -9.32 8.17
N PRO A 255 -4.50 -9.96 7.19
CA PRO A 255 -4.44 -9.56 5.79
C PRO A 255 -4.94 -8.14 5.50
N ALA A 256 -5.60 -7.50 6.46
CA ALA A 256 -6.10 -6.14 6.34
C ALA A 256 -5.13 -5.07 6.88
N GLY A 257 -4.24 -5.41 7.86
CA GLY A 257 -3.54 -4.33 8.53
C GLY A 257 -2.36 -4.69 9.45
N SER A 258 -1.94 -5.95 9.57
CA SER A 258 -1.00 -6.37 10.62
C SER A 258 0.48 -6.12 10.35
N ILE A 259 0.88 -5.83 9.12
CA ILE A 259 2.30 -5.72 8.75
C ILE A 259 2.95 -4.57 9.53
N ALA A 260 4.13 -4.86 10.07
CA ALA A 260 5.07 -3.87 10.55
C ALA A 260 6.31 -3.85 9.64
N SER A 261 6.75 -2.66 9.22
CA SER A 261 7.88 -2.52 8.30
C SER A 261 8.67 -1.23 8.55
N SER A 262 9.80 -1.10 7.91
CA SER A 262 10.67 0.07 7.97
C SER A 262 10.65 0.84 6.64
N ALA A 263 11.12 2.10 6.66
CA ALA A 263 11.26 2.88 5.42
C ALA A 263 12.20 2.20 4.44
N ASN A 264 13.29 1.57 4.92
CA ASN A 264 14.22 0.82 4.11
C ASN A 264 13.56 -0.36 3.40
N ASP A 265 12.82 -1.21 4.13
CA ASP A 265 12.14 -2.36 3.51
C ASP A 265 11.01 -1.93 2.57
N MET A 266 10.20 -0.93 2.98
CA MET A 266 9.15 -0.37 2.13
C MET A 266 9.70 0.26 0.85
N SER A 267 10.93 0.80 0.86
CA SER A 267 11.57 1.34 -0.34
C SER A 267 11.83 0.27 -1.41
N LYS A 268 12.19 -0.95 -0.98
CA LYS A 268 12.41 -2.11 -1.87
C LYS A 268 11.09 -2.53 -2.53
N TRP A 269 10.01 -2.62 -1.74
CA TRP A 269 8.67 -2.87 -2.23
C TRP A 269 8.23 -1.82 -3.27
N VAL A 270 8.32 -0.54 -2.93
CA VAL A 270 7.97 0.57 -3.80
C VAL A 270 8.81 0.57 -5.08
N THR A 271 10.11 0.34 -4.98
CA THR A 271 11.01 0.26 -6.14
C THR A 271 10.61 -0.90 -7.07
N ALA A 272 10.34 -2.08 -6.52
CA ALA A 272 9.87 -3.22 -7.30
C ALA A 272 8.54 -2.92 -7.99
N LEU A 273 7.59 -2.31 -7.29
CA LEU A 273 6.30 -1.92 -7.87
C LEU A 273 6.44 -0.91 -9.02
N LEU A 274 7.34 0.07 -8.92
CA LEU A 274 7.62 1.06 -9.98
C LEU A 274 8.37 0.44 -11.16
N ALA A 275 9.12 -0.65 -10.93
CA ALA A 275 9.82 -1.43 -11.94
C ALA A 275 8.99 -2.59 -12.51
N ASN A 276 7.65 -2.52 -12.42
CA ASN A 276 6.74 -3.59 -12.84
C ASN A 276 7.10 -4.97 -12.27
N GLY A 277 7.48 -4.99 -10.99
CA GLY A 277 7.76 -6.18 -10.20
C GLY A 277 9.18 -6.72 -10.31
N LYS A 278 10.09 -6.01 -10.97
CA LYS A 278 11.51 -6.37 -11.04
C LYS A 278 12.26 -5.83 -9.82
N TRP A 279 13.09 -6.67 -9.25
CA TRP A 279 14.03 -6.33 -8.19
C TRP A 279 15.36 -7.03 -8.44
N ASP A 280 16.47 -6.31 -8.38
CA ASP A 280 17.82 -6.83 -8.65
C ASP A 280 17.89 -7.69 -9.93
N GLY A 281 17.33 -7.16 -11.01
CA GLY A 281 17.29 -7.81 -12.33
C GLY A 281 16.31 -9.00 -12.46
N LYS A 282 15.68 -9.45 -11.37
CA LYS A 282 14.77 -10.59 -11.36
C LYS A 282 13.31 -10.13 -11.31
N GLN A 283 12.42 -10.89 -11.97
CA GLN A 283 10.97 -10.69 -11.85
C GLN A 283 10.50 -11.36 -10.56
N VAL A 284 10.28 -10.57 -9.49
CA VAL A 284 9.79 -11.06 -8.19
C VAL A 284 8.26 -11.10 -8.17
N ILE A 285 7.63 -10.03 -8.67
CA ILE A 285 6.18 -9.93 -8.75
C ILE A 285 5.80 -9.90 -10.24
N PRO A 286 4.95 -10.80 -10.74
CA PRO A 286 4.52 -10.76 -12.13
C PRO A 286 3.95 -9.40 -12.51
N ALA A 287 4.37 -8.83 -13.66
CA ALA A 287 3.86 -7.54 -14.13
C ALA A 287 2.33 -7.52 -14.29
N ALA A 288 1.76 -8.66 -14.69
CA ALA A 288 0.31 -8.83 -14.78
C ALA A 288 -0.38 -8.67 -13.42
N ALA A 289 0.24 -9.18 -12.34
CA ALA A 289 -0.30 -9.02 -10.98
C ALA A 289 -0.33 -7.54 -10.57
N ILE A 290 0.72 -6.78 -10.86
CA ILE A 290 0.74 -5.33 -10.61
C ILE A 290 -0.34 -4.61 -11.40
N ALA A 291 -0.49 -4.94 -12.69
CA ALA A 291 -1.52 -4.34 -13.55
C ALA A 291 -2.93 -4.60 -13.00
N GLN A 292 -3.22 -5.82 -12.56
CA GLN A 292 -4.50 -6.19 -11.96
C GLN A 292 -4.82 -5.36 -10.70
N THR A 293 -3.85 -5.19 -9.80
CA THR A 293 -4.09 -4.42 -8.56
C THR A 293 -4.38 -2.94 -8.82
N ARG A 294 -3.92 -2.39 -9.95
CA ARG A 294 -4.07 -0.98 -10.34
C ARG A 294 -5.16 -0.73 -11.38
N THR A 295 -5.97 -1.74 -11.67
CA THR A 295 -7.17 -1.62 -12.52
C THR A 295 -8.32 -1.12 -11.65
N PRO A 296 -9.08 -0.07 -12.07
CA PRO A 296 -10.24 0.40 -11.32
C PRO A 296 -11.34 -0.67 -11.25
N HIS A 297 -11.85 -0.91 -10.05
CA HIS A 297 -12.94 -1.85 -9.78
C HIS A 297 -14.13 -1.21 -9.07
N SER A 298 -13.89 -0.18 -8.28
CA SER A 298 -14.93 0.54 -7.54
C SER A 298 -14.79 2.03 -7.72
N ILE A 299 -15.92 2.72 -7.80
CA ILE A 299 -16.01 4.18 -7.86
C ILE A 299 -16.33 4.67 -6.45
N LEU A 300 -15.50 5.58 -5.91
CA LEU A 300 -15.69 6.15 -4.59
C LEU A 300 -16.54 7.43 -4.64
N GLY A 301 -16.59 8.09 -5.80
CA GLY A 301 -17.27 9.35 -6.00
C GLY A 301 -16.37 10.41 -6.64
N ASN A 302 -16.74 11.67 -6.46
CA ASN A 302 -15.90 12.78 -6.89
C ASN A 302 -14.68 12.88 -5.98
N GLY A 303 -13.49 12.85 -6.56
CA GLY A 303 -12.26 13.09 -5.83
C GLY A 303 -12.30 14.48 -5.19
N GLY A 304 -12.30 14.54 -3.88
CA GLY A 304 -12.46 15.78 -3.11
C GLY A 304 -11.29 16.06 -2.19
N HIS A 305 -10.05 15.94 -2.67
CA HIS A 305 -8.90 16.36 -1.86
C HIS A 305 -8.80 17.90 -1.88
N PRO A 306 -8.63 18.58 -0.72
CA PRO A 306 -8.58 20.05 -0.66
C PRO A 306 -7.48 20.65 -1.52
N PHE A 307 -6.38 19.95 -1.71
CA PHE A 307 -5.20 20.39 -2.48
C PHE A 307 -5.09 19.76 -3.86
N ASN A 308 -5.94 18.76 -4.16
CA ASN A 308 -5.91 18.01 -5.40
C ASN A 308 -7.24 18.19 -6.13
N LYS A 309 -7.19 18.70 -7.37
CA LYS A 309 -8.36 18.84 -8.24
C LYS A 309 -8.67 17.54 -9.00
N ALA A 310 -8.50 16.39 -8.34
CA ALA A 310 -8.89 15.11 -8.94
C ALA A 310 -10.39 15.07 -9.20
N HIS A 311 -10.78 14.64 -10.40
CA HIS A 311 -12.19 14.53 -10.78
C HIS A 311 -12.82 13.22 -10.30
N PHE A 312 -12.01 12.17 -10.15
CA PHE A 312 -12.47 10.82 -9.81
C PHE A 312 -11.61 10.23 -8.72
N ALA A 313 -12.26 9.61 -7.74
CA ALA A 313 -11.62 8.72 -6.79
C ALA A 313 -12.12 7.30 -7.04
N LEU A 314 -11.19 6.37 -7.25
CA LEU A 314 -11.43 4.99 -7.62
C LEU A 314 -10.70 4.06 -6.67
N TYR A 315 -11.08 2.80 -6.64
CA TYR A 315 -10.35 1.76 -5.93
C TYR A 315 -10.06 0.58 -6.85
N GLY A 316 -8.80 0.15 -6.84
CA GLY A 316 -8.36 -1.06 -7.50
C GLY A 316 -8.49 -2.28 -6.58
N LEU A 317 -7.47 -3.12 -6.52
CA LEU A 317 -7.38 -4.19 -5.55
C LEU A 317 -6.32 -3.80 -4.50
N GLY A 318 -6.79 -3.37 -3.32
CA GLY A 318 -5.92 -2.92 -2.23
C GLY A 318 -5.22 -1.57 -2.47
N TRP A 319 -5.68 -0.76 -3.44
CA TRP A 319 -5.13 0.56 -3.77
C TRP A 319 -6.22 1.57 -4.07
N PHE A 320 -6.10 2.78 -3.53
CA PHE A 320 -6.78 3.95 -4.02
C PHE A 320 -6.13 4.40 -5.32
N LEU A 321 -6.96 4.82 -6.27
CA LEU A 321 -6.54 5.27 -7.59
C LEU A 321 -7.15 6.65 -7.85
N GLU A 322 -6.30 7.61 -8.16
CA GLU A 322 -6.69 8.99 -8.46
C GLU A 322 -5.95 9.46 -9.71
N GLU A 323 -6.37 10.57 -10.24
CA GLU A 323 -5.67 11.30 -11.29
C GLU A 323 -5.25 12.67 -10.75
N TYR A 324 -4.01 13.06 -11.00
CA TYR A 324 -3.51 14.38 -10.68
C TYR A 324 -2.61 14.88 -11.82
N ALA A 325 -3.02 16.03 -12.41
CA ALA A 325 -2.27 16.67 -13.49
C ALA A 325 -1.90 15.72 -14.64
N GLY A 326 -2.83 14.82 -15.04
CA GLY A 326 -2.64 13.85 -16.12
C GLY A 326 -1.80 12.62 -15.73
N ARG A 327 -1.54 12.42 -14.44
CA ARG A 327 -0.78 11.27 -13.91
C ARG A 327 -1.65 10.40 -13.03
N LYS A 328 -1.48 9.10 -13.13
CA LYS A 328 -2.12 8.16 -12.22
C LYS A 328 -1.41 8.19 -10.87
N ILE A 329 -2.18 8.42 -9.83
CA ILE A 329 -1.77 8.24 -8.44
C ILE A 329 -2.27 6.89 -7.96
N VAL A 330 -1.38 6.07 -7.43
CA VAL A 330 -1.67 4.77 -6.82
C VAL A 330 -1.21 4.85 -5.37
N ALA A 331 -2.15 4.94 -4.44
CA ALA A 331 -1.81 5.19 -3.05
C ALA A 331 -2.63 4.34 -2.09
N HIS A 332 -2.10 4.12 -0.92
CA HIS A 332 -2.87 3.65 0.24
C HIS A 332 -2.32 4.29 1.51
N THR A 333 -3.22 4.55 2.44
CA THR A 333 -2.86 4.99 3.79
C THR A 333 -3.05 3.83 4.77
N GLY A 334 -2.36 3.89 5.89
CA GLY A 334 -2.51 2.90 6.94
C GLY A 334 -2.79 3.57 8.27
N GLY A 335 -3.84 3.16 8.95
CA GLY A 335 -4.15 3.55 10.32
C GLY A 335 -4.26 2.31 11.20
N VAL A 336 -3.62 2.33 12.33
CA VAL A 336 -3.71 1.36 13.42
C VAL A 336 -3.37 2.11 14.70
N ASN A 337 -3.83 1.61 15.86
CA ASN A 337 -3.59 2.29 17.13
C ASN A 337 -2.12 2.75 17.27
N GLY A 338 -1.94 4.05 17.37
CA GLY A 338 -0.64 4.68 17.55
C GLY A 338 0.20 4.91 16.29
N PHE A 339 -0.34 4.62 15.08
CA PHE A 339 0.39 4.82 13.82
C PHE A 339 -0.54 5.25 12.69
N VAL A 340 -0.09 6.22 11.91
CA VAL A 340 -0.62 6.47 10.56
C VAL A 340 0.52 6.53 9.56
N THR A 341 0.28 5.98 8.39
CA THR A 341 1.30 5.78 7.36
C THR A 341 0.74 6.01 5.97
N SER A 342 1.59 6.33 5.01
CA SER A 342 1.20 6.51 3.63
C SER A 342 2.23 5.91 2.68
N VAL A 343 1.75 5.27 1.63
CA VAL A 343 2.52 4.87 0.46
C VAL A 343 1.83 5.43 -0.77
N CYS A 344 2.56 6.20 -1.56
CA CYS A 344 2.08 6.83 -2.79
C CYS A 344 3.03 6.53 -3.94
N LEU A 345 2.49 6.16 -5.08
CA LEU A 345 3.21 5.89 -6.32
C LEU A 345 2.67 6.78 -7.43
N VAL A 346 3.57 7.36 -8.22
CA VAL A 346 3.29 8.02 -9.48
C VAL A 346 4.05 7.27 -10.57
N PRO A 347 3.46 6.20 -11.14
CA PRO A 347 4.18 5.27 -12.02
C PRO A 347 4.81 5.93 -13.24
N GLU A 348 4.12 6.89 -13.87
CA GLU A 348 4.60 7.61 -15.06
C GLU A 348 5.88 8.41 -14.76
N ASP A 349 5.97 8.95 -13.55
CA ASP A 349 7.14 9.70 -13.08
C ASP A 349 8.18 8.80 -12.40
N LYS A 350 7.95 7.49 -12.30
CA LYS A 350 8.78 6.55 -11.54
C LYS A 350 9.10 7.06 -10.14
N LEU A 351 8.08 7.66 -9.51
CA LEU A 351 8.16 8.29 -8.20
C LEU A 351 7.39 7.46 -7.18
N GLY A 352 7.97 7.26 -6.01
CA GLY A 352 7.33 6.66 -4.85
C GLY A 352 7.66 7.44 -3.59
N ILE A 353 6.65 7.64 -2.74
CA ILE A 353 6.77 8.36 -1.47
C ILE A 353 6.25 7.46 -0.36
N ILE A 354 7.00 7.36 0.71
CA ILE A 354 6.67 6.59 1.91
C ILE A 354 6.79 7.51 3.10
N VAL A 355 5.74 7.55 3.93
CA VAL A 355 5.72 8.32 5.18
C VAL A 355 5.20 7.41 6.29
N LEU A 356 6.00 7.20 7.33
CA LEU A 356 5.66 6.35 8.47
C LEU A 356 5.73 7.18 9.74
N THR A 357 4.62 7.34 10.47
CA THR A 357 4.57 8.14 11.72
C THR A 357 4.15 7.27 12.90
N ASN A 358 4.64 7.57 14.09
CA ASN A 358 4.34 6.86 15.32
C ASN A 358 3.34 7.57 16.23
N THR A 359 2.35 8.21 15.62
CA THR A 359 1.10 8.65 16.28
C THR A 359 -0.06 8.54 15.30
N ASP A 360 -1.25 8.23 15.79
CA ASP A 360 -2.46 8.10 14.97
C ASP A 360 -3.24 9.43 14.83
N ALA A 361 -2.84 10.47 15.55
CA ALA A 361 -3.54 11.74 15.61
C ALA A 361 -2.87 12.83 14.75
N ASN A 362 -2.58 12.54 13.47
CA ASN A 362 -2.01 13.52 12.57
C ASN A 362 -2.50 13.32 11.12
N ASN A 363 -2.36 14.35 10.27
CA ASN A 363 -2.57 14.28 8.83
C ASN A 363 -1.29 14.59 8.03
N PHE A 364 -0.15 14.65 8.69
CA PHE A 364 1.14 14.92 8.05
C PHE A 364 1.47 13.90 6.96
N TYR A 365 1.13 12.64 7.18
CA TYR A 365 1.35 11.55 6.22
C TYR A 365 0.65 11.77 4.86
N GLU A 366 -0.44 12.55 4.84
CA GLU A 366 -1.10 12.98 3.60
C GLU A 366 -0.54 14.30 3.05
N ALA A 367 -0.17 15.22 3.93
CA ALA A 367 0.35 16.53 3.52
C ALA A 367 1.72 16.43 2.83
N LEU A 368 2.48 15.36 3.09
CA LEU A 368 3.81 15.14 2.51
C LEU A 368 3.81 14.29 1.23
N ARG A 369 2.73 13.60 0.91
CA ARG A 369 2.67 12.71 -0.26
C ARG A 369 2.43 13.41 -1.62
#